data_0f9c9942ad1c33d1df2a2b15619ad9c9
#
_entry.id   0f9c9942ad1c33d1df2a2b15619ad9c9
#
_cell.length_a   1.000
_cell.length_b   1.000
_cell.length_c   1.000
_cell.angle_alpha   90.00
_cell.angle_beta   90.00
_cell.angle_gamma   90.00
#
_symmetry.space_group_name_H-M   'P 1'
#
loop_
_entity.id
_entity.type
_entity.pdbx_description
1 polymer ?
#
loop_
_entity_poly.entity_id
_entity_poly.type
_entity_poly.pdbx_seq_one_letter_code
_entity_poly.pdbx_strand_id
1 'polypeptide(L)'
;LVPWEILKNSVKYCISLPDDDIAKTMKLLGNAVFGNDKIIAGENSAPGVISLIASCEDGKIKEKIQLNKDSNVLLIGCEGDTDKEMYQKLINQ
;
A
#
# COMPACT_ATOMS: atom_id res chain seq x y z
N LEU A 1 -4.23 -16.35 18.23
CA LEU A 1 -3.20 -16.21 17.22
C LEU A 1 -2.21 -15.12 17.61
N VAL A 2 -0.93 -15.43 17.52
CA VAL A 2 0.13 -14.50 17.92
C VAL A 2 0.06 -13.16 17.18
N PRO A 3 -0.14 -13.12 15.83
CA PRO A 3 -0.24 -11.83 15.14
C PRO A 3 -1.35 -10.94 15.67
N TRP A 4 -2.50 -11.51 16.00
CA TRP A 4 -3.62 -10.73 16.54
C TRP A 4 -3.31 -10.19 17.94
N GLU A 5 -2.65 -10.98 18.77
CA GLU A 5 -2.26 -10.55 20.11
C GLU A 5 -1.33 -9.32 20.07
N ILE A 6 -0.48 -9.23 19.07
CA ILE A 6 0.39 -8.08 18.86
C ILE A 6 -0.39 -6.91 18.27
N LEU A 7 -1.14 -7.14 17.21
CA LEU A 7 -1.82 -6.09 16.46
C LEU A 7 -2.88 -5.39 17.27
N LYS A 8 -3.69 -6.11 18.04
CA LYS A 8 -4.79 -5.51 18.79
C LYS A 8 -4.34 -4.45 19.80
N ASN A 9 -3.08 -4.52 20.25
CA ASN A 9 -2.53 -3.57 21.21
C ASN A 9 -1.65 -2.49 20.55
N SER A 10 -1.30 -2.66 19.28
CA SER A 10 -0.35 -1.78 18.59
C SER A 10 -0.99 -0.91 17.53
N VAL A 11 -2.03 -1.40 16.86
CA VAL A 11 -2.67 -0.70 15.76
C VAL A 11 -3.64 0.36 16.30
N LYS A 12 -3.49 1.59 15.83
CA LYS A 12 -4.37 2.69 16.21
C LYS A 12 -5.53 2.90 15.24
N TYR A 13 -5.29 2.68 13.96
CA TYR A 13 -6.28 2.93 12.91
C TYR A 13 -6.29 1.81 11.90
N CYS A 14 -7.47 1.53 11.36
CA CYS A 14 -7.66 0.59 10.26
C CYS A 14 -8.35 1.32 9.11
N ILE A 15 -7.91 1.02 7.88
CA ILE A 15 -8.49 1.61 6.68
C ILE A 15 -9.00 0.49 5.80
N SER A 16 -10.24 0.62 5.34
CA SER A 16 -10.81 -0.30 4.35
C SER A 16 -10.75 0.36 2.98
N LEU A 17 -10.24 -0.37 1.99
CA LEU A 17 -10.04 0.13 0.64
C LEU A 17 -10.74 -0.76 -0.37
N PRO A 18 -11.31 -0.19 -1.44
CA PRO A 18 -11.81 -1.01 -2.55
C PRO A 18 -10.64 -1.59 -3.34
N ASP A 19 -10.90 -2.70 -4.04
CA ASP A 19 -9.87 -3.40 -4.82
C ASP A 19 -9.56 -2.73 -6.15
N ASP A 20 -10.29 -1.68 -6.52
CA ASP A 20 -10.25 -1.08 -7.85
C ASP A 20 -8.87 -0.54 -8.27
N ASP A 21 -8.08 -0.09 -7.30
CA ASP A 21 -6.80 0.55 -7.59
C ASP A 21 -5.58 -0.37 -7.39
N ILE A 22 -5.79 -1.63 -7.03
CA ILE A 22 -4.69 -2.55 -6.75
C ILE A 22 -3.81 -2.77 -7.96
N ALA A 23 -4.39 -3.18 -9.08
CA ALA A 23 -3.64 -3.45 -10.31
C ALA A 23 -2.93 -2.20 -10.83
N LYS A 24 -3.59 -1.06 -10.77
CA LYS A 24 -3.03 0.23 -11.18
C LYS A 24 -1.80 0.58 -10.33
N THR A 25 -1.89 0.38 -9.01
CA THR A 25 -0.79 0.68 -8.09
C THR A 25 0.39 -0.26 -8.31
N MET A 26 0.13 -1.55 -8.51
CA MET A 26 1.18 -2.52 -8.84
C MET A 26 1.94 -2.09 -10.10
N LYS A 27 1.23 -1.63 -11.11
CA LYS A 27 1.79 -1.14 -12.36
C LYS A 27 2.66 0.11 -12.13
N LEU A 28 2.17 1.06 -11.34
CA LEU A 28 2.94 2.26 -11.01
C LEU A 28 4.25 1.93 -10.30
N LEU A 29 4.21 1.01 -9.34
CA LEU A 29 5.40 0.58 -8.61
C LEU A 29 6.37 -0.15 -9.55
N GLY A 30 5.87 -1.02 -10.41
CA GLY A 30 6.68 -1.77 -11.36
C GLY A 30 7.32 -0.88 -12.42
N ASN A 31 6.79 0.30 -12.67
CA ASN A 31 7.32 1.27 -13.63
C ASN A 31 8.15 2.38 -12.99
N ALA A 32 8.47 2.23 -11.70
CA ALA A 32 9.30 3.19 -10.96
C ALA A 32 8.75 4.64 -10.98
N VAL A 33 7.41 4.78 -10.94
CA VAL A 33 6.78 6.11 -11.02
C VAL A 33 7.06 6.96 -9.78
N PHE A 34 7.24 6.33 -8.61
CA PHE A 34 7.44 7.03 -7.34
C PHE A 34 8.91 7.24 -6.98
N GLY A 35 9.84 6.80 -7.82
CA GLY A 35 11.26 6.94 -7.52
C GLY A 35 12.12 6.38 -8.64
N ASN A 36 13.37 6.07 -8.32
CA ASN A 36 14.32 5.57 -9.31
C ASN A 36 14.32 4.04 -9.44
N ASP A 37 13.69 3.35 -8.49
CA ASP A 37 13.69 1.89 -8.43
C ASP A 37 12.35 1.31 -8.80
N LYS A 38 12.38 0.25 -9.61
CA LYS A 38 11.20 -0.54 -9.89
C LYS A 38 10.90 -1.40 -8.67
N ILE A 39 9.63 -1.42 -8.25
CA ILE A 39 9.20 -2.21 -7.12
C ILE A 39 8.17 -3.22 -7.60
N ILE A 40 8.49 -4.50 -7.46
CA ILE A 40 7.58 -5.58 -7.81
C ILE A 40 6.79 -5.92 -6.55
N ALA A 41 5.57 -5.39 -6.48
CA ALA A 41 4.68 -5.58 -5.35
C ALA A 41 3.47 -6.40 -5.78
N GLY A 42 3.16 -7.44 -5.02
CA GLY A 42 1.97 -8.24 -5.27
C GLY A 42 0.70 -7.54 -4.81
N GLU A 43 -0.44 -8.16 -5.04
CA GLU A 43 -1.74 -7.54 -4.74
C GLU A 43 -1.95 -7.26 -3.25
N ASN A 44 -1.28 -8.01 -2.37
CA ASN A 44 -1.36 -7.78 -0.92
C ASN A 44 -0.36 -6.73 -0.41
N SER A 45 0.56 -6.29 -1.25
CA SER A 45 1.53 -5.25 -0.91
C SER A 45 1.11 -3.86 -1.38
N ALA A 46 0.26 -3.78 -2.39
CA ALA A 46 -0.22 -2.51 -2.94
C ALA A 46 -1.11 -1.69 -1.98
N PRO A 47 -1.95 -2.29 -1.11
CA PRO A 47 -2.83 -1.53 -0.23
C PRO A 47 -2.14 -0.48 0.62
N GLY A 48 -0.90 -0.72 1.05
CA GLY A 48 -0.15 0.28 1.82
C GLY A 48 0.06 1.57 1.05
N VAL A 49 0.44 1.47 -0.23
CA VAL A 49 0.63 2.64 -1.09
C VAL A 49 -0.70 3.34 -1.36
N ILE A 50 -1.75 2.57 -1.62
CA ILE A 50 -3.08 3.12 -1.86
C ILE A 50 -3.56 3.90 -0.63
N SER A 51 -3.36 3.34 0.56
CA SER A 51 -3.72 3.99 1.82
C SER A 51 -2.99 5.30 2.01
N LEU A 52 -1.70 5.34 1.68
CA LEU A 52 -0.89 6.55 1.81
C LEU A 52 -1.39 7.64 0.86
N ILE A 53 -1.64 7.29 -0.40
CA ILE A 53 -2.14 8.25 -1.39
C ILE A 53 -3.51 8.80 -0.96
N ALA A 54 -4.41 7.92 -0.57
CA ALA A 54 -5.75 8.31 -0.13
C ALA A 54 -5.69 9.21 1.11
N SER A 55 -4.80 8.88 2.05
CA SER A 55 -4.63 9.68 3.27
C SER A 55 -4.07 11.07 2.96
N CYS A 56 -3.19 11.18 1.99
CA CYS A 56 -2.64 12.49 1.57
C CYS A 56 -3.69 13.35 0.89
N GLU A 57 -4.67 12.75 0.23
CA GLU A 57 -5.72 13.47 -0.49
C GLU A 57 -6.93 13.84 0.39
N ASP A 58 -7.08 13.19 1.54
CA ASP A 58 -8.20 13.43 2.46
C ASP A 58 -7.71 14.20 3.68
N GLY A 59 -8.07 15.48 3.76
CA GLY A 59 -7.64 16.36 4.85
C GLY A 59 -8.05 15.89 6.23
N LYS A 60 -9.20 15.22 6.37
CA LYS A 60 -9.67 14.73 7.67
C LYS A 60 -8.85 13.54 8.14
N ILE A 61 -8.55 12.60 7.25
CA ILE A 61 -7.71 11.45 7.56
C ILE A 61 -6.29 11.93 7.86
N LYS A 62 -5.77 12.80 7.03
CA LYS A 62 -4.43 13.38 7.17
C LYS A 62 -4.24 14.02 8.54
N GLU A 63 -5.22 14.81 8.98
CA GLU A 63 -5.18 15.44 10.29
C GLU A 63 -5.26 14.41 11.42
N LYS A 64 -6.17 13.45 11.30
CA LYS A 64 -6.39 12.43 12.33
C LYS A 64 -5.15 11.60 12.60
N ILE A 65 -4.40 11.20 11.57
CA ILE A 65 -3.18 10.42 11.71
C ILE A 65 -1.93 11.29 11.82
N GLN A 66 -2.09 12.61 11.82
CA GLN A 66 -1.01 13.58 11.95
C GLN A 66 0.03 13.49 10.83
N LEU A 67 -0.44 13.20 9.62
CA LEU A 67 0.41 13.10 8.44
C LEU A 67 0.70 14.51 7.89
N ASN A 68 1.98 14.83 7.69
CA ASN A 68 2.39 16.12 7.16
C ASN A 68 3.66 15.96 6.31
N LYS A 69 4.15 17.05 5.75
CA LYS A 69 5.30 17.05 4.84
C LYS A 69 6.59 16.53 5.48
N ASP A 70 6.68 16.54 6.80
CA ASP A 70 7.86 16.09 7.53
C ASP A 70 7.72 14.65 8.03
N SER A 71 6.60 14.00 7.72
CA SER A 71 6.34 12.62 8.14
C SER A 71 7.24 11.62 7.42
N ASN A 72 7.74 10.66 8.16
CA ASN A 72 8.42 9.48 7.61
C ASN A 72 7.44 8.32 7.66
N VAL A 73 7.19 7.69 6.52
CA VAL A 73 6.21 6.63 6.39
C VAL A 73 6.88 5.32 6.01
N LEU A 74 6.69 4.30 6.84
CA LEU A 74 7.14 2.95 6.51
C LEU A 74 5.96 2.14 5.99
N LEU A 75 6.10 1.61 4.80
CA LEU A 75 5.12 0.70 4.21
C LEU A 75 5.74 -0.69 4.15
N ILE A 76 4.97 -1.68 4.61
CA ILE A 76 5.44 -3.06 4.65
C ILE A 76 4.75 -3.85 3.54
N GLY A 77 5.55 -4.35 2.60
CA GLY A 77 5.07 -5.23 1.55
C GLY A 77 5.52 -6.66 1.84
N CYS A 78 4.56 -7.57 1.91
CA CYS A 78 4.83 -8.97 2.25
C CYS A 78 4.87 -9.88 1.02
N GLU A 79 4.56 -9.37 -0.16
CA GLU A 79 4.38 -10.17 -1.35
C GLU A 79 4.95 -9.46 -2.58
N GLY A 80 5.71 -10.21 -3.38
CA GLY A 80 6.17 -9.76 -4.69
C GLY A 80 5.35 -10.38 -5.81
N ASP A 81 6.03 -10.92 -6.82
CA ASP A 81 5.40 -11.60 -7.96
C ASP A 81 5.44 -13.12 -7.82
N THR A 82 5.14 -13.64 -6.65
CA THR A 82 5.15 -15.09 -6.37
C THR A 82 4.34 -15.86 -7.42
N ASP A 83 3.17 -15.34 -7.78
CA ASP A 83 2.39 -15.82 -8.92
C ASP A 83 2.68 -14.89 -10.10
N LYS A 84 3.71 -15.21 -10.88
CA LYS A 84 4.15 -14.37 -11.98
C LYS A 84 3.10 -14.19 -13.07
N GLU A 85 2.32 -15.22 -13.33
CA GLU A 85 1.26 -15.15 -14.31
C GLU A 85 0.16 -14.17 -13.87
N MET A 86 -0.28 -14.27 -12.63
CA MET A 86 -1.27 -13.35 -12.07
C MET A 86 -0.74 -11.92 -12.02
N TYR A 87 0.53 -11.75 -11.64
CA TYR A 87 1.16 -10.44 -11.61
C TYR A 87 1.13 -9.78 -12.99
N GLN A 88 1.56 -10.49 -14.03
CA GLN A 88 1.55 -9.97 -15.40
C GLN A 88 0.13 -9.64 -15.87
N LYS A 89 -0.83 -10.47 -15.52
CA LYS A 89 -2.23 -10.24 -15.88
C LYS A 89 -2.76 -8.96 -15.24
N LEU A 90 -2.43 -8.72 -13.98
CA LEU A 90 -2.90 -7.54 -13.25
C LEU A 90 -2.25 -6.26 -13.77
N ILE A 91 -0.94 -6.23 -14.00
CA ILE A 91 -0.26 -5.01 -14.46
C ILE A 91 -0.59 -4.67 -15.91
N ASN A 92 -1.13 -5.61 -16.68
CA ASN A 92 -1.51 -5.39 -18.08
C ASN A 92 -2.98 -4.98 -18.26
N GLN A 93 -3.70 -4.79 -17.16
CA GLN A 93 -5.08 -4.28 -17.23
C GLN A 93 -5.15 -2.84 -17.69
#